data_d77995563cfcc14443686ad9c432b330
#
_entry.id   d77995563cfcc14443686ad9c432b330
#
_cell.length_a   1.000
_cell.length_b   1.000
_cell.length_c   1.000
_cell.angle_alpha   90.00
_cell.angle_beta   90.00
_cell.angle_gamma   90.00
#
_symmetry.space_group_name_H-M   'P 1'
#
loop_
_entity.id
_entity.type
_entity.pdbx_description
1 polymer ?
#
loop_
_entity_poly.entity_id
_entity_poly.type
_entity_poly.pdbx_seq_one_letter_code
_entity_poly.pdbx_strand_id
1 'polypeptide(L)'
;MLEPFTDLPDSTTGPFLNKIWKFDESNHYELVSGIVSSIRRSIELGCGVLSSIELCLNEVTDNILLHASRQDDCLEPGYVMAQVHKESGRIAIAVYDNGAGIPSPLRSAGYEFDGSEAAILLALQRGVTDNRGAGNGLWVLNETVRAGRGSLEITADGVQYSLGICGGGSDVQPAEQDSGRGDDPCRLPAKGHRLHQP
;
A
#
# COMPACT_ATOMS: atom_id res chain seq x y z
N MET A 1 -13.09 21.44 4.81
CA MET A 1 -11.63 21.61 5.01
C MET A 1 -11.09 20.25 5.41
N LEU A 2 -10.11 19.72 4.69
CA LEU A 2 -9.50 18.44 5.04
C LEU A 2 -8.65 18.60 6.31
N GLU A 3 -8.93 17.76 7.31
CA GLU A 3 -8.14 17.73 8.56
C GLU A 3 -7.44 16.37 8.67
N PRO A 4 -6.17 16.33 9.08
CA PRO A 4 -5.49 15.07 9.30
C PRO A 4 -6.04 14.35 10.53
N PHE A 5 -6.08 13.03 10.48
CA PHE A 5 -6.42 12.21 11.63
C PHE A 5 -5.36 12.34 12.73
N THR A 6 -4.08 12.39 12.35
CA THR A 6 -2.96 12.68 13.25
C THR A 6 -1.75 13.17 12.44
N ASP A 7 -0.91 13.97 13.07
CA ASP A 7 0.40 14.37 12.54
C ASP A 7 1.46 13.36 12.99
N LEU A 8 2.36 13.00 12.07
CA LEU A 8 3.51 12.18 12.38
C LEU A 8 4.69 13.07 12.80
N PRO A 9 5.52 12.62 13.76
CA PRO A 9 6.74 13.33 14.08
C PRO A 9 7.69 13.32 12.87
N ASP A 10 8.37 14.39 12.63
CA ASP A 10 9.23 14.70 11.49
C ASP A 10 8.52 15.23 10.24
N SER A 11 8.48 16.52 10.24
CA SER A 11 7.88 17.30 9.16
C SER A 11 8.84 17.52 8.01
N THR A 12 8.63 16.88 6.90
CA THR A 12 9.16 17.37 5.66
C THR A 12 8.06 17.76 4.68
N THR A 13 7.90 19.06 4.51
CA THR A 13 7.64 19.74 3.25
C THR A 13 6.45 19.27 2.43
N GLY A 14 5.28 19.53 2.93
CA GLY A 14 4.05 19.46 2.15
C GLY A 14 2.84 19.31 3.05
N PRO A 15 1.74 20.03 2.81
CA PRO A 15 0.58 20.02 3.69
C PRO A 15 -0.07 18.64 3.81
N PHE A 16 0.19 17.73 2.86
CA PHE A 16 -0.40 16.39 2.82
C PHE A 16 0.59 15.26 3.14
N LEU A 17 1.87 15.56 3.42
CA LEU A 17 2.87 14.57 3.77
C LEU A 17 3.07 14.46 5.28
N ASN A 18 3.52 13.29 5.74
CA ASN A 18 3.77 12.97 7.15
C ASN A 18 2.54 13.14 8.06
N LYS A 19 1.38 12.82 7.52
CA LYS A 19 0.10 12.87 8.21
C LYS A 19 -0.73 11.67 7.83
N ILE A 20 -1.54 11.18 8.76
CA ILE A 20 -2.56 10.18 8.47
C ILE A 20 -3.86 10.92 8.16
N TRP A 21 -4.38 10.69 6.98
CA TRP A 21 -5.61 11.27 6.49
C TRP A 21 -6.71 10.23 6.47
N LYS A 22 -7.86 10.61 6.95
CA LYS A 22 -9.10 9.87 6.80
C LYS A 22 -9.73 10.24 5.47
N PHE A 23 -10.22 9.25 4.70
CA PHE A 23 -10.94 9.50 3.45
C PHE A 23 -12.23 8.70 3.34
N ASP A 24 -13.15 9.26 2.59
CA ASP A 24 -14.43 8.70 2.20
C ASP A 24 -14.77 9.14 0.76
N GLU A 25 -15.98 8.79 0.29
CA GLU A 25 -16.44 9.13 -1.06
C GLU A 25 -16.44 10.65 -1.33
N SER A 26 -16.55 11.50 -0.30
CA SER A 26 -16.65 12.95 -0.44
C SER A 26 -15.31 13.65 -0.65
N ASN A 27 -14.19 13.04 -0.25
CA ASN A 27 -12.91 13.73 -0.17
C ASN A 27 -11.71 13.00 -0.78
N HIS A 28 -11.83 11.72 -1.18
CA HIS A 28 -10.68 10.91 -1.62
C HIS A 28 -9.94 11.50 -2.83
N TYR A 29 -10.64 12.03 -3.84
CA TYR A 29 -9.99 12.65 -5.00
C TYR A 29 -9.20 13.91 -4.65
N GLU A 30 -9.75 14.77 -3.77
CA GLU A 30 -9.05 15.95 -3.27
C GLU A 30 -7.80 15.55 -2.51
N LEU A 31 -7.91 14.52 -1.68
CA LEU A 31 -6.82 14.01 -0.86
C LEU A 31 -5.71 13.39 -1.73
N VAL A 32 -6.04 12.52 -2.69
CA VAL A 32 -5.08 11.95 -3.64
C VAL A 32 -4.35 13.05 -4.41
N SER A 33 -5.09 14.02 -4.96
CA SER A 33 -4.51 15.17 -5.67
C SER A 33 -3.59 16.01 -4.78
N GLY A 34 -3.96 16.21 -3.52
CA GLY A 34 -3.17 16.90 -2.51
C GLY A 34 -1.87 16.19 -2.19
N ILE A 35 -1.91 14.88 -1.99
CA ILE A 35 -0.73 14.02 -1.75
C ILE A 35 0.21 14.08 -2.97
N VAL A 36 -0.30 13.81 -4.17
CA VAL A 36 0.47 13.82 -5.42
C VAL A 36 1.14 15.18 -5.66
N SER A 37 0.39 16.27 -5.46
CA SER A 37 0.92 17.63 -5.56
C SER A 37 2.01 17.91 -4.52
N SER A 38 1.89 17.36 -3.32
CA SER A 38 2.90 17.51 -2.26
C SER A 38 4.17 16.71 -2.57
N ILE A 39 4.03 15.48 -3.10
CA ILE A 39 5.16 14.68 -3.59
C ILE A 39 5.91 15.43 -4.69
N ARG A 40 5.19 15.94 -5.70
CA ARG A 40 5.77 16.70 -6.83
C ARG A 40 6.59 17.91 -6.38
N ARG A 41 6.15 18.62 -5.32
CA ARG A 41 6.88 19.76 -4.76
C ARG A 41 8.09 19.36 -3.91
N SER A 42 8.13 18.13 -3.47
CA SER A 42 9.13 17.66 -2.49
C SER A 42 10.34 17.00 -3.13
N ILE A 43 10.18 16.38 -4.30
CA ILE A 43 11.22 15.61 -4.97
C ILE A 43 11.02 15.66 -6.49
N GLU A 44 12.14 15.67 -7.23
CA GLU A 44 12.13 15.49 -8.69
C GLU A 44 11.98 14.00 -9.02
N LEU A 45 11.02 13.68 -9.89
CA LEU A 45 10.72 12.34 -10.32
C LEU A 45 10.91 12.19 -11.82
N GLY A 46 11.30 10.99 -12.24
CA GLY A 46 11.34 10.62 -13.64
C GLY A 46 9.99 10.76 -14.34
N CYS A 47 10.03 10.85 -15.66
CA CYS A 47 8.83 10.97 -16.48
C CYS A 47 7.85 9.81 -16.19
N GLY A 48 6.58 10.13 -15.97
CA GLY A 48 5.51 9.16 -15.74
C GLY A 48 5.40 8.61 -14.30
N VAL A 49 6.42 8.75 -13.46
CA VAL A 49 6.39 8.20 -12.09
C VAL A 49 5.26 8.81 -11.27
N LEU A 50 5.09 10.12 -11.33
CA LEU A 50 4.04 10.81 -10.58
C LEU A 50 2.63 10.38 -11.03
N SER A 51 2.42 10.26 -12.34
CA SER A 51 1.14 9.77 -12.89
C SER A 51 0.86 8.32 -12.51
N SER A 52 1.89 7.50 -12.41
CA SER A 52 1.75 6.12 -11.93
C SER A 52 1.38 6.06 -10.45
N ILE A 53 1.97 6.91 -9.62
CA ILE A 53 1.60 7.03 -8.19
C ILE A 53 0.14 7.49 -8.06
N GLU A 54 -0.27 8.50 -8.82
CA GLU A 54 -1.65 9.01 -8.83
C GLU A 54 -2.65 7.91 -9.24
N LEU A 55 -2.35 7.19 -10.31
CA LEU A 55 -3.16 6.06 -10.76
C LEU A 55 -3.28 4.99 -9.66
N CYS A 56 -2.15 4.55 -9.08
CA CYS A 56 -2.16 3.54 -8.02
C CYS A 56 -2.95 4.00 -6.79
N LEU A 57 -2.80 5.25 -6.38
CA LEU A 57 -3.55 5.79 -5.24
C LEU A 57 -5.06 5.82 -5.52
N ASN A 58 -5.48 6.28 -6.70
CA ASN A 58 -6.89 6.27 -7.09
C ASN A 58 -7.45 4.85 -7.08
N GLU A 59 -6.77 3.90 -7.72
CA GLU A 59 -7.22 2.49 -7.76
C GLU A 59 -7.36 1.88 -6.36
N VAL A 60 -6.41 2.13 -5.46
CA VAL A 60 -6.45 1.58 -4.10
C VAL A 60 -7.55 2.25 -3.27
N THR A 61 -7.69 3.57 -3.35
CA THR A 61 -8.74 4.29 -2.61
C THR A 61 -10.14 3.95 -3.13
N ASP A 62 -10.32 3.84 -4.44
CA ASP A 62 -11.58 3.41 -5.04
C ASP A 62 -11.95 1.99 -4.62
N ASN A 63 -10.99 1.05 -4.60
CA ASN A 63 -11.21 -0.31 -4.11
C ASN A 63 -11.69 -0.31 -2.65
N ILE A 64 -11.06 0.48 -1.79
CA ILE A 64 -11.46 0.60 -0.39
C ILE A 64 -12.90 1.10 -0.29
N LEU A 65 -13.24 2.18 -0.98
CA LEU A 65 -14.60 2.75 -0.96
C LEU A 65 -15.66 1.79 -1.50
N LEU A 66 -15.30 0.98 -2.50
CA LEU A 66 -16.20 -0.04 -3.05
C LEU A 66 -16.45 -1.21 -2.11
N HIS A 67 -15.46 -1.56 -1.26
CA HIS A 67 -15.48 -2.78 -0.44
C HIS A 67 -15.63 -2.53 1.06
N ALA A 68 -15.14 -1.40 1.59
CA ALA A 68 -15.26 -1.06 3.01
C ALA A 68 -16.71 -0.75 3.44
N SER A 69 -17.55 -0.31 2.53
CA SER A 69 -18.87 0.27 2.80
C SER A 69 -19.98 -0.71 3.17
N ARG A 70 -19.73 -1.98 3.54
CA ARG A 70 -20.78 -3.01 3.61
C ARG A 70 -20.93 -3.79 4.91
N GLN A 71 -20.33 -3.38 5.97
CA GLN A 71 -20.67 -3.90 7.29
C GLN A 71 -21.45 -2.82 8.06
N ASP A 72 -22.75 -3.07 8.25
CA ASP A 72 -23.65 -2.37 9.16
C ASP A 72 -23.87 -0.86 8.93
N ASP A 73 -24.39 -0.41 7.79
CA ASP A 73 -24.88 0.97 7.52
C ASP A 73 -23.95 2.13 7.95
N CYS A 74 -22.80 1.84 8.52
CA CYS A 74 -21.74 2.78 8.85
C CYS A 74 -20.61 2.62 7.83
N LEU A 75 -20.43 3.63 6.98
CA LEU A 75 -19.28 3.74 6.08
C LEU A 75 -17.98 3.82 6.92
N GLU A 76 -17.28 2.69 7.04
CA GLU A 76 -15.96 2.72 7.64
C GLU A 76 -15.01 3.47 6.69
N PRO A 77 -14.33 4.51 7.19
CA PRO A 77 -13.43 5.30 6.35
C PRO A 77 -12.15 4.52 6.03
N GLY A 78 -11.54 4.87 4.91
CA GLY A 78 -10.15 4.53 4.66
C GLY A 78 -9.19 5.54 5.28
N TYR A 79 -7.95 5.12 5.45
CA TYR A 79 -6.86 5.96 5.93
C TYR A 79 -5.69 5.89 4.97
N VAL A 80 -5.03 7.01 4.73
CA VAL A 80 -3.86 7.09 3.87
C VAL A 80 -2.78 7.95 4.50
N MET A 81 -1.53 7.55 4.30
CA MET A 81 -0.34 8.28 4.69
C MET A 81 0.66 8.29 3.53
N ALA A 82 1.36 9.40 3.35
CA ALA A 82 2.48 9.50 2.41
C ALA A 82 3.67 10.21 3.04
N GLN A 83 4.87 9.69 2.79
CA GLN A 83 6.14 10.26 3.22
C GLN A 83 7.11 10.37 2.06
N VAL A 84 7.94 11.40 2.05
CA VAL A 84 9.03 11.59 1.09
C VAL A 84 10.34 11.71 1.86
N HIS A 85 11.23 10.76 1.65
CA HIS A 85 12.57 10.72 2.21
C HIS A 85 13.56 11.30 1.18
N LYS A 86 13.78 12.61 1.23
CA LYS A 86 14.57 13.35 0.22
C LYS A 86 15.99 12.83 0.05
N GLU A 87 16.65 12.47 1.14
CA GLU A 87 18.04 12.00 1.11
C GLU A 87 18.21 10.67 0.38
N SER A 88 17.25 9.78 0.52
CA SER A 88 17.25 8.45 -0.12
C SER A 88 16.48 8.43 -1.45
N GLY A 89 15.75 9.50 -1.78
CA GLY A 89 14.86 9.53 -2.94
C GLY A 89 13.63 8.62 -2.82
N ARG A 90 13.30 8.13 -1.61
CA ARG A 90 12.21 7.19 -1.39
C ARG A 90 10.88 7.92 -1.16
N ILE A 91 9.82 7.35 -1.70
CA ILE A 91 8.44 7.69 -1.39
C ILE A 91 7.83 6.47 -0.72
N ALA A 92 7.27 6.64 0.48
CA ALA A 92 6.52 5.61 1.18
C ALA A 92 5.06 6.02 1.26
N ILE A 93 4.15 5.11 0.91
CA ILE A 93 2.72 5.33 0.97
C ILE A 93 2.12 4.12 1.69
N ALA A 94 1.24 4.38 2.65
CA ALA A 94 0.46 3.35 3.32
C ALA A 94 -1.01 3.70 3.18
N VAL A 95 -1.83 2.69 2.90
CA VAL A 95 -3.30 2.83 2.86
C VAL A 95 -3.87 1.71 3.71
N TYR A 96 -4.87 2.04 4.52
CA TYR A 96 -5.51 1.11 5.44
C TYR A 96 -7.03 1.25 5.36
N ASP A 97 -7.71 0.13 5.46
CA ASP A 97 -9.16 0.03 5.64
C ASP A 97 -9.52 -1.05 6.67
N ASN A 98 -10.75 -1.02 7.14
CA ASN A 98 -11.34 -2.03 8.01
C ASN A 98 -12.47 -2.78 7.29
N GLY A 99 -12.33 -2.98 6.00
CA GLY A 99 -13.35 -3.60 5.14
C GLY A 99 -13.38 -5.12 5.20
N ALA A 100 -14.09 -5.70 4.22
CA ALA A 100 -14.31 -7.14 4.12
C ALA A 100 -13.08 -7.95 3.70
N GLY A 101 -11.91 -7.29 3.52
CA GLY A 101 -10.70 -7.90 3.00
C GLY A 101 -10.82 -8.35 1.54
N ILE A 102 -9.81 -9.06 1.04
CA ILE A 102 -9.73 -9.49 -0.37
C ILE A 102 -10.57 -10.76 -0.64
N PRO A 103 -10.58 -11.81 0.21
CA PRO A 103 -11.26 -13.06 -0.13
C PRO A 103 -12.78 -12.95 -0.25
N SER A 104 -13.41 -12.16 0.61
CA SER A 104 -14.88 -12.08 0.68
C SER A 104 -15.52 -11.55 -0.60
N PRO A 105 -15.09 -10.42 -1.18
CA PRO A 105 -15.60 -9.92 -2.47
C PRO A 105 -15.37 -10.89 -3.63
N LEU A 106 -14.22 -11.56 -3.71
CA LEU A 106 -13.90 -12.51 -4.77
C LEU A 106 -14.79 -13.76 -4.70
N ARG A 107 -15.04 -14.31 -3.49
CA ARG A 107 -16.00 -15.42 -3.33
C ARG A 107 -17.40 -15.02 -3.76
N SER A 108 -17.83 -13.81 -3.39
CA SER A 108 -19.13 -13.28 -3.80
C SER A 108 -19.26 -13.12 -5.32
N ALA A 109 -18.16 -12.91 -6.02
CA ALA A 109 -18.08 -12.86 -7.48
C ALA A 109 -18.01 -14.25 -8.16
N GLY A 110 -17.95 -15.32 -7.37
CA GLY A 110 -17.95 -16.70 -7.87
C GLY A 110 -16.55 -17.28 -8.11
N TYR A 111 -15.49 -16.64 -7.64
CA TYR A 111 -14.15 -17.22 -7.72
C TYR A 111 -13.96 -18.30 -6.66
N GLU A 112 -13.34 -19.40 -7.08
CA GLU A 112 -12.92 -20.49 -6.22
C GLU A 112 -11.41 -20.39 -5.96
N PHE A 113 -11.00 -20.45 -4.70
CA PHE A 113 -9.61 -20.44 -4.27
C PHE A 113 -9.47 -21.05 -2.88
N ASP A 114 -8.27 -21.56 -2.59
CA ASP A 114 -7.98 -22.23 -1.33
C ASP A 114 -7.20 -21.30 -0.40
N GLY A 115 -7.92 -20.70 0.57
CA GLY A 115 -7.36 -19.80 1.56
C GLY A 115 -7.10 -18.34 1.09
N SER A 116 -6.70 -17.50 2.04
CA SER A 116 -6.49 -16.06 1.81
C SER A 116 -5.23 -15.77 0.99
N GLU A 117 -4.23 -16.65 1.04
CA GLU A 117 -3.03 -16.57 0.21
C GLU A 117 -3.39 -16.65 -1.28
N ALA A 118 -4.15 -17.69 -1.66
CA ALA A 118 -4.58 -17.87 -3.05
C ALA A 118 -5.50 -16.71 -3.51
N ALA A 119 -6.31 -16.15 -2.60
CA ALA A 119 -7.14 -15.00 -2.91
C ALA A 119 -6.32 -13.75 -3.24
N ILE A 120 -5.25 -13.46 -2.48
CA ILE A 120 -4.36 -12.31 -2.75
C ILE A 120 -3.67 -12.50 -4.10
N LEU A 121 -3.10 -13.70 -4.36
CA LEU A 121 -2.45 -14.01 -5.63
C LEU A 121 -3.42 -13.92 -6.82
N LEU A 122 -4.67 -14.32 -6.63
CA LEU A 122 -5.72 -14.18 -7.63
C LEU A 122 -6.05 -12.71 -7.89
N ALA A 123 -6.23 -11.89 -6.83
CA ALA A 123 -6.54 -10.47 -6.94
C ALA A 123 -5.46 -9.65 -7.66
N LEU A 124 -4.21 -10.13 -7.64
CA LEU A 124 -3.09 -9.53 -8.36
C LEU A 124 -3.03 -9.88 -9.85
N GLN A 125 -3.95 -10.71 -10.36
CA GLN A 125 -4.01 -11.06 -11.77
C GLN A 125 -4.84 -10.04 -12.54
N ARG A 126 -4.47 -9.83 -13.80
CA ARG A 126 -5.18 -8.92 -14.69
C ARG A 126 -6.61 -9.40 -14.95
N GLY A 127 -7.57 -8.50 -14.82
CA GLY A 127 -8.98 -8.77 -15.13
C GLY A 127 -9.74 -9.50 -14.04
N VAL A 128 -9.14 -9.76 -12.88
CA VAL A 128 -9.84 -10.32 -11.74
C VAL A 128 -10.60 -9.21 -11.03
N THR A 129 -11.90 -9.35 -10.91
CA THR A 129 -12.80 -8.34 -10.34
C THR A 129 -13.96 -9.01 -9.60
N ASP A 130 -14.50 -8.32 -8.61
CA ASP A 130 -15.75 -8.69 -7.95
C ASP A 130 -17.02 -8.25 -8.72
N ASN A 131 -16.87 -7.94 -10.01
CA ASN A 131 -17.92 -7.41 -10.91
C ASN A 131 -18.35 -5.96 -10.62
N ARG A 132 -17.61 -5.20 -9.81
CA ARG A 132 -17.90 -3.80 -9.52
C ARG A 132 -16.93 -2.81 -10.16
N GLY A 133 -15.79 -3.31 -10.65
CA GLY A 133 -14.76 -2.53 -11.32
C GLY A 133 -14.19 -3.26 -12.51
N ALA A 134 -13.20 -2.65 -13.18
CA ALA A 134 -12.52 -3.24 -14.34
C ALA A 134 -11.55 -4.38 -13.99
N GLY A 135 -11.32 -4.64 -12.70
CA GLY A 135 -10.45 -5.73 -12.23
C GLY A 135 -8.97 -5.54 -12.53
N ASN A 136 -8.50 -4.31 -12.57
CA ASN A 136 -7.11 -4.03 -12.90
C ASN A 136 -6.35 -3.32 -11.78
N GLY A 137 -7.02 -2.85 -10.72
CA GLY A 137 -6.43 -1.98 -9.69
C GLY A 137 -5.21 -2.58 -9.00
N LEU A 138 -5.35 -3.74 -8.36
CA LEU A 138 -4.24 -4.39 -7.67
C LEU A 138 -3.18 -4.92 -8.66
N TRP A 139 -3.59 -5.38 -9.85
CA TRP A 139 -2.65 -5.75 -10.90
C TRP A 139 -1.82 -4.55 -11.37
N VAL A 140 -2.44 -3.39 -11.64
CA VAL A 140 -1.74 -2.16 -12.04
C VAL A 140 -0.77 -1.71 -10.95
N LEU A 141 -1.21 -1.72 -9.69
CA LEU A 141 -0.36 -1.40 -8.53
C LEU A 141 0.89 -2.30 -8.50
N ASN A 142 0.69 -3.62 -8.56
CA ASN A 142 1.79 -4.59 -8.53
C ASN A 142 2.78 -4.40 -9.68
N GLU A 143 2.28 -4.25 -10.91
CA GLU A 143 3.13 -4.04 -12.09
C GLU A 143 3.85 -2.68 -12.05
N THR A 144 3.20 -1.63 -11.57
CA THR A 144 3.81 -0.31 -11.41
C THR A 144 4.96 -0.33 -10.41
N VAL A 145 4.74 -0.95 -9.25
CA VAL A 145 5.78 -1.08 -8.21
C VAL A 145 6.94 -1.94 -8.72
N ARG A 146 6.64 -3.05 -9.41
CA ARG A 146 7.65 -3.92 -10.02
C ARG A 146 8.49 -3.17 -11.06
N ALA A 147 7.85 -2.46 -11.99
CA ALA A 147 8.53 -1.67 -13.01
C ALA A 147 9.39 -0.54 -12.41
N GLY A 148 8.89 0.09 -11.35
CA GLY A 148 9.60 1.12 -10.60
C GLY A 148 10.71 0.60 -9.68
N ARG A 149 10.92 -0.72 -9.61
CA ARG A 149 11.83 -1.38 -8.65
C ARG A 149 11.55 -0.96 -7.21
N GLY A 150 10.28 -0.80 -6.89
CA GLY A 150 9.80 -0.50 -5.55
C GLY A 150 9.58 -1.76 -4.72
N SER A 151 8.96 -1.58 -3.55
CA SER A 151 8.45 -2.66 -2.72
C SER A 151 6.94 -2.46 -2.50
N LEU A 152 6.21 -3.55 -2.39
CA LEU A 152 4.78 -3.58 -2.11
C LEU A 152 4.51 -4.63 -1.05
N GLU A 153 3.75 -4.24 -0.04
CA GLU A 153 3.19 -5.16 0.94
C GLU A 153 1.68 -5.03 0.94
N ILE A 154 0.99 -6.16 0.91
CA ILE A 154 -0.47 -6.23 1.04
C ILE A 154 -0.77 -7.20 2.18
N THR A 155 -1.46 -6.72 3.20
CA THR A 155 -1.91 -7.56 4.31
C THR A 155 -3.43 -7.64 4.30
N ALA A 156 -3.96 -8.85 4.23
CA ALA A 156 -5.39 -9.11 4.28
C ALA A 156 -5.65 -10.47 4.92
N ASP A 157 -6.65 -10.57 5.81
CA ASP A 157 -7.08 -11.80 6.47
C ASP A 157 -5.95 -12.62 7.11
N GLY A 158 -5.00 -11.94 7.75
CA GLY A 158 -3.87 -12.59 8.43
C GLY A 158 -2.80 -13.16 7.49
N VAL A 159 -2.81 -12.77 6.21
CA VAL A 159 -1.81 -13.13 5.21
C VAL A 159 -1.16 -11.87 4.68
N GLN A 160 0.16 -11.91 4.49
CA GLN A 160 0.96 -10.84 3.91
C GLN A 160 1.57 -11.30 2.59
N TYR A 161 1.31 -10.53 1.54
CA TYR A 161 2.03 -10.60 0.26
C TYR A 161 3.12 -9.54 0.25
N SER A 162 4.33 -9.92 -0.15
CA SER A 162 5.45 -9.01 -0.29
C SER A 162 6.07 -9.11 -1.67
N LEU A 163 6.27 -7.98 -2.32
CA LEU A 163 7.08 -7.81 -3.51
C LEU A 163 8.26 -6.90 -3.13
N GLY A 164 9.48 -7.41 -3.14
CA GLY A 164 10.65 -6.68 -2.67
C GLY A 164 11.78 -6.55 -3.68
N ILE A 165 12.67 -5.59 -3.45
CA ILE A 165 13.89 -5.38 -4.24
C ILE A 165 14.96 -6.46 -3.92
N CYS A 166 14.95 -6.99 -2.71
CA CYS A 166 15.93 -7.99 -2.25
C CYS A 166 15.51 -9.40 -2.69
N GLY A 167 15.99 -9.84 -3.87
CA GLY A 167 15.88 -11.24 -4.29
C GLY A 167 15.01 -11.52 -5.51
N GLY A 168 14.34 -10.54 -6.08
CA GLY A 168 13.64 -10.69 -7.39
C GLY A 168 12.39 -11.57 -7.39
N GLY A 169 11.87 -11.96 -6.23
CA GLY A 169 10.66 -12.76 -6.08
C GLY A 169 9.53 -12.03 -5.35
N SER A 170 8.33 -12.53 -5.54
CA SER A 170 7.19 -12.24 -4.66
C SER A 170 7.03 -13.40 -3.69
N ASP A 171 6.70 -13.11 -2.44
CA ASP A 171 6.48 -14.09 -1.38
C ASP A 171 5.14 -13.82 -0.69
N VAL A 172 4.48 -14.87 -0.25
CA VAL A 172 3.24 -14.77 0.54
C VAL A 172 3.44 -15.55 1.81
N GLN A 173 3.20 -14.89 2.93
CA GLN A 173 3.42 -15.46 4.27
C GLN A 173 2.24 -15.12 5.18
N PRO A 174 2.03 -15.90 6.27
CA PRO A 174 1.14 -15.47 7.34
C PRO A 174 1.59 -14.11 7.87
N ALA A 175 0.64 -13.20 8.11
CA ALA A 175 0.96 -11.92 8.72
C ALA A 175 1.50 -12.15 10.14
N GLU A 176 2.68 -11.62 10.43
CA GLU A 176 3.22 -11.66 11.79
C GLU A 176 2.27 -10.90 12.72
N GLN A 177 1.82 -11.58 13.77
CA GLN A 177 1.14 -10.90 14.87
C GLN A 177 2.19 -10.05 15.56
N ASP A 178 2.02 -8.73 15.53
CA ASP A 178 2.91 -7.77 16.21
C ASP A 178 3.01 -8.10 17.72
N SER A 179 4.00 -8.90 18.07
CA SER A 179 4.38 -9.19 19.45
C SER A 179 5.41 -8.15 19.90
N GLY A 180 5.11 -6.87 19.74
CA GLY A 180 5.72 -5.74 20.47
C GLY A 180 7.23 -5.78 20.74
N ARG A 181 8.08 -6.30 19.84
CA ARG A 181 9.53 -6.21 19.92
C ARG A 181 10.06 -5.71 18.59
N GLY A 182 10.49 -4.45 18.61
CA GLY A 182 11.12 -3.80 17.49
C GLY A 182 12.43 -4.47 17.11
N ASP A 183 12.41 -5.19 16.01
CA ASP A 183 13.61 -5.52 15.24
C ASP A 183 13.41 -4.98 13.85
N ASP A 184 14.21 -3.97 13.52
CA ASP A 184 14.24 -3.25 12.25
C ASP A 184 14.68 -4.22 11.12
N PRO A 185 13.84 -4.55 10.11
CA PRO A 185 14.22 -5.45 9.02
C PRO A 185 15.28 -4.85 8.07
N CYS A 186 15.73 -3.63 8.30
CA CYS A 186 16.79 -2.97 7.54
C CYS A 186 18.18 -3.06 8.18
N ARG A 187 18.38 -3.85 9.24
CA ARG A 187 19.68 -3.99 9.86
C ARG A 187 20.58 -4.93 9.05
N LEU A 188 21.48 -4.35 8.27
CA LEU A 188 22.57 -5.09 7.61
C LEU A 188 23.40 -5.86 8.65
N PRO A 189 23.74 -7.14 8.40
CA PRO A 189 24.58 -7.88 9.32
C PRO A 189 25.95 -7.23 9.44
N ALA A 190 26.39 -7.02 10.66
CA ALA A 190 27.73 -6.52 10.98
C ALA A 190 28.78 -7.44 10.35
N LYS A 191 29.73 -6.87 9.61
CA LYS A 191 30.89 -7.57 9.04
C LYS A 191 31.66 -8.26 10.17
N GLY A 192 31.60 -9.58 10.22
CA GLY A 192 32.43 -10.40 11.09
C GLY A 192 33.92 -10.26 10.72
N HIS A 193 34.71 -9.71 11.61
CA HIS A 193 36.16 -9.78 11.56
C HIS A 193 36.61 -11.24 11.67
N ARG A 194 37.21 -11.78 10.61
CA ARG A 194 38.03 -12.99 10.71
C ARG A 194 39.33 -12.62 11.43
N LEU A 195 39.45 -13.09 12.62
CA LEU A 195 40.78 -13.20 13.26
C LEU A 195 41.50 -14.40 12.65
N HIS A 196 42.59 -14.13 11.93
CA HIS A 196 43.63 -15.12 11.69
C HIS A 196 44.41 -15.29 12.98
N GLN A 197 44.61 -16.51 13.40
CA GLN A 197 45.67 -16.92 14.32
C GLN A 197 46.44 -18.10 13.73
N PRO A 198 47.67 -18.30 14.18
CA PRO A 198 48.90 -18.53 13.43
C PRO A 198 49.06 -19.94 12.94
#